data_137a04e99f08d97652d46adc2553bc09
#
_entry.id   137a04e99f08d97652d46adc2553bc09
#
_cell.length_a   1.000
_cell.length_b   1.000
_cell.length_c   1.000
_cell.angle_alpha   90.00
_cell.angle_beta   90.00
_cell.angle_gamma   90.00
#
_symmetry.space_group_name_H-M   'P 1'
#
loop_
_entity.id
_entity.type
_entity.pdbx_description
1 polymer ?
#
loop_
_entity_poly.entity_id
_entity_poly.type
_entity_poly.pdbx_seq_one_letter_code
_entity_poly.pdbx_strand_id
1 'polypeptide(L)'
;METFSINLHEMTDKGGRYKRLIIFLALIFIVTSALVIWLLYKENNSNGWIFLGLGIYFLMYIGFGFVGYNAKMFINSDDYALEYQFGFFSKVPDKIIWETITKVKLGFTYIAFYKKTGKRKVMEIGWLPYSKVKEIKNKINCLCTEKGIPVEVAEYHREEEIEEVMETKL
;
A
#
# COMPACT_ATOMS: atom_id res chain seq x y z
N MET A 1 19.11 1.45 21.19
CA MET A 1 18.44 2.04 20.00
C MET A 1 17.47 1.02 19.45
N GLU A 2 16.22 1.38 19.32
CA GLU A 2 15.21 0.45 18.84
C GLU A 2 15.26 0.34 17.32
N THR A 3 15.70 -0.83 16.82
CA THR A 3 15.49 -1.23 15.43
C THR A 3 14.11 -1.84 15.32
N PHE A 4 13.34 -1.47 14.31
CA PHE A 4 12.05 -2.13 14.08
C PHE A 4 11.93 -2.63 12.64
N SER A 5 11.25 -3.75 12.49
CA SER A 5 10.88 -4.32 11.20
C SER A 5 9.38 -4.57 11.19
N ILE A 6 8.70 -4.02 10.20
CA ILE A 6 7.28 -4.23 9.99
C ILE A 6 7.11 -4.87 8.62
N ASN A 7 6.76 -6.15 8.61
CA ASN A 7 6.41 -6.85 7.39
C ASN A 7 4.93 -6.62 7.08
N LEU A 8 4.64 -5.72 6.17
CA LEU A 8 3.27 -5.37 5.79
C LEU A 8 2.59 -6.49 4.97
N HIS A 9 3.38 -7.39 4.41
CA HIS A 9 2.86 -8.53 3.68
C HIS A 9 2.21 -9.58 4.60
N GLU A 10 2.65 -9.69 5.85
CA GLU A 10 2.02 -10.54 6.87
C GLU A 10 0.78 -9.92 7.49
N MET A 11 0.67 -8.60 7.44
CA MET A 11 -0.39 -7.82 8.07
C MET A 11 -1.66 -7.67 7.24
N THR A 12 -1.57 -7.78 5.93
CA THR A 12 -2.76 -7.99 5.11
C THR A 12 -3.23 -9.38 5.44
N ASP A 13 -4.41 -9.49 6.07
CA ASP A 13 -5.07 -10.77 6.39
C ASP A 13 -5.00 -11.69 5.17
N LYS A 14 -3.89 -12.44 5.08
CA LYS A 14 -3.44 -13.19 3.90
C LYS A 14 -4.45 -14.27 3.49
N GLY A 15 -5.31 -14.64 4.40
CA GLY A 15 -6.26 -15.73 4.15
C GLY A 15 -7.56 -15.27 3.49
N GLY A 16 -8.10 -14.11 3.85
CA GLY A 16 -9.47 -13.76 3.51
C GLY A 16 -9.64 -12.83 2.31
N ARG A 17 -9.03 -11.65 2.33
CA ARG A 17 -9.26 -10.62 1.29
C ARG A 17 -8.60 -10.98 -0.04
N TYR A 18 -7.37 -11.47 0.01
CA TYR A 18 -6.63 -11.83 -1.19
C TYR A 18 -7.22 -13.07 -1.87
N LYS A 19 -7.62 -14.09 -1.08
CA LYS A 19 -8.38 -15.25 -1.61
C LYS A 19 -9.69 -14.80 -2.24
N ARG A 20 -10.45 -13.92 -1.58
CA ARG A 20 -11.72 -13.40 -2.14
C ARG A 20 -11.48 -12.62 -3.43
N LEU A 21 -10.44 -11.80 -3.49
CA LEU A 21 -10.08 -11.06 -4.70
C LEU A 21 -9.70 -12.00 -5.85
N ILE A 22 -8.87 -13.03 -5.60
CA ILE A 22 -8.50 -14.02 -6.61
C ILE A 22 -9.75 -14.79 -7.07
N ILE A 23 -10.59 -15.24 -6.15
CA ILE A 23 -11.83 -15.95 -6.47
C ILE A 23 -12.76 -15.05 -7.31
N PHE A 24 -12.94 -13.79 -6.92
CA PHE A 24 -13.75 -12.83 -7.63
C PHE A 24 -13.24 -12.57 -9.05
N LEU A 25 -11.93 -12.38 -9.19
CA LEU A 25 -11.30 -12.20 -10.48
C LEU A 25 -11.41 -13.47 -11.33
N ALA A 26 -11.20 -14.67 -10.77
CA ALA A 26 -11.37 -15.93 -11.47
C ALA A 26 -12.82 -16.11 -11.96
N LEU A 27 -13.79 -15.72 -11.16
CA LEU A 27 -15.20 -15.77 -11.51
C LEU A 27 -15.53 -14.84 -12.68
N ILE A 28 -15.02 -13.59 -12.65
CA ILE A 28 -15.16 -12.66 -13.77
C ILE A 28 -14.54 -13.25 -15.04
N PHE A 29 -13.34 -13.85 -14.94
CA PHE A 29 -12.68 -14.48 -16.06
C PHE A 29 -13.51 -15.63 -16.67
N ILE A 30 -14.08 -16.51 -15.83
CA ILE A 30 -14.92 -17.61 -16.28
C ILE A 30 -16.17 -17.08 -16.99
N VAL A 31 -16.84 -16.07 -16.40
CA VAL A 31 -18.07 -15.50 -16.98
C VAL A 31 -17.79 -14.81 -18.32
N THR A 32 -16.72 -14.02 -18.41
CA THR A 32 -16.34 -13.32 -19.66
C THR A 32 -15.94 -14.33 -20.74
N SER A 33 -15.18 -15.37 -20.39
CA SER A 33 -14.79 -16.41 -21.33
C SER A 33 -16.01 -17.20 -21.84
N ALA A 34 -16.93 -17.58 -20.97
CA ALA A 34 -18.17 -18.27 -21.33
C ALA A 34 -19.03 -17.42 -22.27
N LEU A 35 -19.14 -16.10 -22.01
CA LEU A 35 -19.90 -15.18 -22.82
C LEU A 35 -19.30 -15.03 -24.24
N VAL A 36 -17.98 -14.92 -24.33
CA VAL A 36 -17.28 -14.86 -25.62
C VAL A 36 -17.47 -16.15 -26.41
N ILE A 37 -17.32 -17.33 -25.77
CA ILE A 37 -17.54 -18.62 -26.42
C ILE A 37 -19.00 -18.75 -26.91
N TRP A 38 -19.96 -18.30 -26.11
CA TRP A 38 -21.38 -18.32 -26.50
C TRP A 38 -21.67 -17.43 -27.70
N LEU A 39 -21.10 -16.21 -27.75
CA LEU A 39 -21.24 -15.29 -28.88
C LEU A 39 -20.65 -15.89 -30.16
N LEU A 40 -19.47 -16.51 -30.07
CA LEU A 40 -18.82 -17.18 -31.20
C LEU A 40 -19.65 -18.34 -31.74
N TYR A 41 -20.24 -19.12 -30.84
CA TYR A 41 -21.12 -20.21 -31.23
C TYR A 41 -22.38 -19.71 -31.95
N LYS A 42 -22.96 -18.61 -31.45
CA LYS A 42 -24.17 -18.02 -32.03
C LYS A 42 -23.95 -17.45 -33.43
N GLU A 43 -22.80 -16.85 -33.67
CA GLU A 43 -22.45 -16.21 -34.94
C GLU A 43 -21.90 -17.20 -35.97
N ASN A 44 -21.76 -18.49 -35.62
CA ASN A 44 -21.14 -19.53 -36.45
C ASN A 44 -19.77 -19.10 -37.05
N ASN A 45 -19.05 -18.25 -36.34
CA ASN A 45 -17.81 -17.62 -36.77
C ASN A 45 -16.63 -18.28 -36.06
N SER A 46 -15.96 -19.22 -36.71
CA SER A 46 -14.80 -19.94 -36.18
C SER A 46 -13.49 -19.16 -36.36
N ASN A 47 -13.49 -17.86 -36.09
CA ASN A 47 -12.28 -17.06 -36.18
C ASN A 47 -11.26 -17.46 -35.11
N GLY A 48 -10.26 -18.25 -35.49
CA GLY A 48 -9.18 -18.69 -34.59
C GLY A 48 -8.45 -17.57 -33.87
N TRP A 49 -8.46 -16.35 -34.39
CA TRP A 49 -7.90 -15.14 -33.78
C TRP A 49 -8.53 -14.78 -32.45
N ILE A 50 -9.81 -15.11 -32.24
CA ILE A 50 -10.51 -14.82 -31.00
C ILE A 50 -10.01 -15.74 -29.88
N PHE A 51 -9.78 -17.03 -30.20
CA PHE A 51 -9.18 -17.97 -29.26
C PHE A 51 -7.75 -17.58 -28.88
N LEU A 52 -6.98 -17.05 -29.85
CA LEU A 52 -5.65 -16.53 -29.59
C LEU A 52 -5.70 -15.30 -28.68
N GLY A 53 -6.64 -14.37 -28.90
CA GLY A 53 -6.89 -13.22 -28.02
C GLY A 53 -7.26 -13.62 -26.60
N LEU A 54 -8.14 -14.62 -26.42
CA LEU A 54 -8.50 -15.20 -25.13
C LEU A 54 -7.29 -15.83 -24.42
N GLY A 55 -6.44 -16.56 -25.18
CA GLY A 55 -5.21 -17.13 -24.64
C GLY A 55 -4.24 -16.08 -24.12
N ILE A 56 -4.01 -15.01 -24.87
CA ILE A 56 -3.17 -13.88 -24.46
C ILE A 56 -3.76 -13.20 -23.20
N TYR A 57 -5.06 -12.94 -23.19
CA TYR A 57 -5.76 -12.37 -22.04
C TYR A 57 -5.58 -13.22 -20.77
N PHE A 58 -5.69 -14.54 -20.90
CA PHE A 58 -5.47 -15.48 -19.79
C PHE A 58 -4.03 -15.45 -19.26
N LEU A 59 -3.04 -15.44 -20.17
CA LEU A 59 -1.63 -15.33 -19.79
C LEU A 59 -1.32 -14.02 -19.07
N MET A 60 -1.86 -12.90 -19.55
CA MET A 60 -1.72 -11.60 -18.88
C MET A 60 -2.32 -11.64 -17.47
N TYR A 61 -3.47 -12.25 -17.32
CA TYR A 61 -4.16 -12.38 -16.03
C TYR A 61 -3.35 -13.20 -15.02
N ILE A 62 -2.81 -14.35 -15.43
CA ILE A 62 -1.89 -15.15 -14.60
C ILE A 62 -0.65 -14.35 -14.24
N GLY A 63 -0.07 -13.62 -15.21
CA GLY A 63 1.09 -12.78 -15.01
C GLY A 63 0.87 -11.70 -13.94
N PHE A 64 -0.25 -10.97 -13.99
CA PHE A 64 -0.62 -9.98 -12.98
C PHE A 64 -0.84 -10.60 -11.60
N GLY A 65 -1.49 -11.77 -11.54
CA GLY A 65 -1.67 -12.51 -10.29
C GLY A 65 -0.34 -12.89 -9.65
N PHE A 66 0.61 -13.37 -10.45
CA PHE A 66 1.95 -13.76 -10.01
C PHE A 66 2.77 -12.57 -9.52
N VAL A 67 2.73 -11.43 -10.23
CA VAL A 67 3.40 -10.19 -9.82
C VAL A 67 2.82 -9.68 -8.50
N GLY A 68 1.49 -9.69 -8.36
CA GLY A 68 0.83 -9.29 -7.11
C GLY A 68 1.19 -10.17 -5.92
N TYR A 69 1.32 -11.48 -6.14
CA TYR A 69 1.71 -12.43 -5.10
C TYR A 69 3.15 -12.22 -4.59
N ASN A 70 4.06 -11.86 -5.48
CA ASN A 70 5.48 -11.68 -5.15
C ASN A 70 5.85 -10.26 -4.68
N ALA A 71 4.88 -9.34 -4.60
CA ALA A 71 5.13 -7.99 -4.13
C ALA A 71 5.60 -7.99 -2.68
N LYS A 72 6.81 -7.48 -2.44
CA LYS A 72 7.33 -7.28 -1.07
C LYS A 72 6.88 -5.92 -0.56
N MET A 73 6.26 -5.93 0.62
CA MET A 73 5.85 -4.71 1.30
C MET A 73 6.38 -4.74 2.73
N PHE A 74 7.31 -3.85 3.03
CA PHE A 74 7.93 -3.79 4.34
C PHE A 74 8.40 -2.39 4.68
N ILE A 75 8.56 -2.14 5.98
CA ILE A 75 9.23 -0.98 6.55
C ILE A 75 10.24 -1.52 7.55
N ASN A 76 11.51 -1.26 7.31
CA ASN A 76 12.60 -1.59 8.22
C ASN A 76 13.31 -0.32 8.63
N SER A 77 13.56 -0.17 9.91
CA SER A 77 14.40 0.92 10.41
C SER A 77 15.54 0.33 11.21
N ASP A 78 16.73 0.77 10.87
CA ASP A 78 17.94 0.57 11.65
C ASP A 78 18.46 1.91 12.17
N ASP A 79 19.60 1.90 12.86
CA ASP A 79 20.22 3.10 13.41
C ASP A 79 20.65 4.10 12.34
N TYR A 80 20.94 3.65 11.14
CA TYR A 80 21.45 4.46 10.05
C TYR A 80 20.34 4.96 9.12
N ALA A 81 19.37 4.10 8.79
CA ALA A 81 18.38 4.41 7.76
C ALA A 81 17.01 3.78 8.02
N LEU A 82 16.00 4.37 7.43
CA LEU A 82 14.68 3.80 7.23
C LEU A 82 14.58 3.30 5.79
N GLU A 83 14.35 2.00 5.62
CA GLU A 83 14.10 1.37 4.34
C GLU A 83 12.65 0.93 4.25
N TYR A 84 11.99 1.28 3.15
CA TYR A 84 10.62 0.83 2.92
C TYR A 84 10.39 0.49 1.45
N GLN A 85 9.51 -0.45 1.22
CA GLN A 85 9.09 -0.83 -0.12
C GLN A 85 7.58 -0.94 -0.14
N PHE A 86 6.95 -0.14 -0.98
CA PHE A 86 5.53 -0.16 -1.24
C PHE A 86 5.31 -0.29 -2.74
N GLY A 87 4.63 -1.35 -3.15
CA GLY A 87 4.22 -1.49 -4.53
C GLY A 87 4.70 -2.74 -5.24
N PHE A 88 3.95 -3.06 -6.30
CA PHE A 88 4.11 -4.27 -7.09
C PHE A 88 5.31 -4.20 -8.06
N PHE A 89 5.71 -3.01 -8.47
CA PHE A 89 6.71 -2.80 -9.51
C PHE A 89 8.06 -2.28 -8.99
N SER A 90 8.12 -1.83 -7.74
CA SER A 90 9.38 -1.35 -7.16
C SER A 90 10.28 -2.54 -6.82
N LYS A 91 11.37 -2.71 -7.57
CA LYS A 91 12.39 -3.73 -7.30
C LYS A 91 13.40 -3.31 -6.24
N VAL A 92 13.54 -2.01 -6.03
CA VAL A 92 14.51 -1.43 -5.10
C VAL A 92 13.77 -0.76 -3.97
N PRO A 93 14.10 -1.06 -2.70
CA PRO A 93 13.52 -0.37 -1.57
C PRO A 93 13.94 1.11 -1.55
N ASP A 94 13.05 1.95 -1.15
CA ASP A 94 13.33 3.34 -0.86
C ASP A 94 14.10 3.46 0.45
N LYS A 95 15.17 4.24 0.44
CA LYS A 95 16.05 4.43 1.61
C LYS A 95 16.07 5.89 2.05
N ILE A 96 15.89 6.13 3.34
CA ILE A 96 15.97 7.43 3.99
C ILE A 96 17.05 7.34 5.07
N ILE A 97 18.15 8.08 4.90
CA ILE A 97 19.25 8.11 5.86
C ILE A 97 18.90 9.13 6.94
N TRP A 98 18.86 8.72 8.20
CA TRP A 98 18.45 9.55 9.34
C TRP A 98 19.29 10.83 9.51
N GLU A 99 20.60 10.73 9.34
CA GLU A 99 21.51 11.87 9.44
C GLU A 99 21.23 13.01 8.44
N THR A 100 20.55 12.68 7.33
CA THR A 100 20.19 13.66 6.31
C THR A 100 18.88 14.38 6.59
N ILE A 101 18.15 13.97 7.62
CA ILE A 101 16.82 14.50 7.95
C ILE A 101 16.95 15.66 8.93
N THR A 102 16.22 16.74 8.63
CA THR A 102 16.12 17.92 9.51
C THR A 102 14.82 17.95 10.29
N LYS A 103 13.74 17.42 9.70
CA LYS A 103 12.40 17.46 10.28
C LYS A 103 11.55 16.34 9.69
N VAL A 104 10.64 15.80 10.48
CA VAL A 104 9.61 14.85 10.04
C VAL A 104 8.23 15.44 10.27
N LYS A 105 7.33 15.32 9.30
CA LYS A 105 5.92 15.71 9.44
C LYS A 105 5.04 14.48 9.34
N LEU A 106 4.27 14.22 10.38
CA LEU A 106 3.28 13.16 10.44
C LEU A 106 1.93 13.71 9.97
N GLY A 107 1.59 13.46 8.71
CA GLY A 107 0.26 13.78 8.16
C GLY A 107 -0.75 12.67 8.42
N PHE A 108 -2.02 12.86 8.07
CA PHE A 108 -3.07 11.86 8.29
C PHE A 108 -2.79 10.54 7.54
N THR A 109 -2.47 10.61 6.26
CA THR A 109 -2.26 9.46 5.36
C THR A 109 -0.81 9.29 4.92
N TYR A 110 0.10 10.16 5.38
CA TYR A 110 1.49 10.18 4.92
C TYR A 110 2.47 10.56 6.04
N ILE A 111 3.74 10.27 5.79
CA ILE A 111 4.86 10.76 6.60
C ILE A 111 5.84 11.45 5.65
N ALA A 112 6.14 12.71 5.90
CA ALA A 112 7.04 13.51 5.08
C ALA A 112 8.37 13.74 5.80
N PHE A 113 9.46 13.35 5.16
CA PHE A 113 10.83 13.52 5.63
C PHE A 113 11.48 14.69 4.89
N TYR A 114 11.89 15.71 5.62
CA TYR A 114 12.59 16.88 5.08
C TYR A 114 14.09 16.71 5.23
N LYS A 115 14.81 16.75 4.12
CA LYS A 115 16.25 16.56 4.07
C LYS A 115 17.00 17.87 4.25
N LYS A 116 18.22 17.82 4.76
CA LYS A 116 19.16 18.97 4.84
C LYS A 116 19.37 19.67 3.49
N THR A 117 19.19 18.94 2.39
CA THR A 117 19.28 19.47 1.01
C THR A 117 18.05 20.27 0.57
N GLY A 118 17.05 20.49 1.44
CA GLY A 118 15.77 21.12 1.10
C GLY A 118 14.78 20.22 0.37
N LYS A 119 15.18 19.02 -0.05
CA LYS A 119 14.28 18.05 -0.71
C LYS A 119 13.39 17.38 0.32
N ARG A 120 12.15 17.07 -0.10
CA ARG A 120 11.16 16.33 0.68
C ARG A 120 10.95 14.93 0.10
N LYS A 121 10.94 13.91 0.95
CA LYS A 121 10.49 12.56 0.59
C LYS A 121 9.23 12.22 1.36
N VAL A 122 8.21 11.75 0.67
CA VAL A 122 6.91 11.40 1.27
C VAL A 122 6.72 9.90 1.21
N MET A 123 6.36 9.31 2.35
CA MET A 123 5.95 7.92 2.48
C MET A 123 4.44 7.90 2.67
N GLU A 124 3.70 7.43 1.66
CA GLU A 124 2.25 7.32 1.72
C GLU A 124 1.83 6.02 2.39
N ILE A 125 1.05 6.13 3.46
CA ILE A 125 0.59 5.02 4.29
C ILE A 125 -0.94 4.97 4.41
N GLY A 126 -1.67 5.88 3.74
CA GLY A 126 -3.12 6.00 3.83
C GLY A 126 -3.92 4.81 3.31
N TRP A 127 -3.29 3.92 2.54
CA TRP A 127 -3.88 2.68 2.06
C TRP A 127 -3.86 1.54 3.10
N LEU A 128 -3.13 1.73 4.21
CA LEU A 128 -3.06 0.77 5.30
C LEU A 128 -4.26 0.91 6.26
N PRO A 129 -4.61 -0.15 7.00
CA PRO A 129 -5.58 -0.05 8.09
C PRO A 129 -5.15 0.98 9.13
N TYR A 130 -6.11 1.72 9.70
CA TYR A 130 -5.85 2.80 10.65
C TYR A 130 -4.95 2.38 11.83
N SER A 131 -5.18 1.19 12.40
CA SER A 131 -4.36 0.64 13.48
C SER A 131 -2.87 0.55 13.11
N LYS A 132 -2.58 0.21 11.84
CA LYS A 132 -1.21 0.10 11.33
C LYS A 132 -0.59 1.46 11.02
N VAL A 133 -1.37 2.37 10.49
CA VAL A 133 -0.96 3.77 10.32
C VAL A 133 -0.53 4.36 11.66
N LYS A 134 -1.34 4.16 12.72
CA LYS A 134 -1.03 4.60 14.08
C LYS A 134 0.24 3.95 14.64
N GLU A 135 0.38 2.63 14.48
CA GLU A 135 1.58 1.89 14.91
C GLU A 135 2.85 2.42 14.25
N ILE A 136 2.84 2.58 12.91
CA ILE A 136 3.98 3.08 12.14
C ILE A 136 4.36 4.50 12.57
N LYS A 137 3.36 5.39 12.72
CA LYS A 137 3.60 6.76 13.17
C LYS A 137 4.19 6.82 14.56
N ASN A 138 3.67 6.02 15.50
CA ASN A 138 4.20 5.97 16.86
C ASN A 138 5.66 5.51 16.88
N LYS A 139 6.00 4.45 16.13
CA LYS A 139 7.38 3.95 16.04
C LYS A 139 8.32 4.99 15.42
N ILE A 140 7.90 5.66 14.34
CA ILE A 140 8.72 6.71 13.70
C ILE A 140 8.86 7.92 14.64
N ASN A 141 7.81 8.31 15.34
CA ASN A 141 7.87 9.39 16.32
C ASN A 141 8.86 9.07 17.45
N CYS A 142 8.82 7.85 17.99
CA CYS A 142 9.76 7.38 19.01
C CYS A 142 11.20 7.48 18.53
N LEU A 143 11.50 6.93 17.34
CA LEU A 143 12.82 6.99 16.73
C LEU A 143 13.30 8.43 16.46
N CYS A 144 12.41 9.31 16.02
CA CYS A 144 12.77 10.72 15.80
C CYS A 144 13.12 11.40 17.11
N THR A 145 12.37 11.10 18.19
CA THR A 145 12.65 11.63 19.54
C THR A 145 14.02 11.15 20.03
N GLU A 146 14.33 9.86 19.91
CA GLU A 146 15.64 9.31 20.28
C GLU A 146 16.79 9.93 19.50
N LYS A 147 16.57 10.24 18.22
CA LYS A 147 17.59 10.86 17.34
C LYS A 147 17.62 12.39 17.42
N GLY A 148 16.78 13.02 18.24
CA GLY A 148 16.70 14.47 18.35
C GLY A 148 16.16 15.16 17.07
N ILE A 149 15.40 14.45 16.24
CA ILE A 149 14.80 14.99 15.02
C ILE A 149 13.45 15.59 15.36
N PRO A 150 13.19 16.88 15.10
CA PRO A 150 11.91 17.51 15.38
C PRO A 150 10.79 16.88 14.55
N VAL A 151 9.67 16.55 15.23
CA VAL A 151 8.48 15.99 14.63
C VAL A 151 7.34 17.00 14.68
N GLU A 152 6.76 17.27 13.54
CA GLU A 152 5.55 18.08 13.39
C GLU A 152 4.37 17.14 13.14
N VAL A 153 3.38 17.17 14.00
CA VAL A 153 2.14 16.41 13.80
C VAL A 153 1.13 17.36 13.14
N ALA A 154 0.61 16.96 12.00
CA ALA A 154 -0.52 17.68 11.40
C ALA A 154 -1.78 17.31 12.18
N GLU A 155 -2.19 18.19 13.09
CA GLU A 155 -3.44 18.08 13.82
C GLU A 155 -4.61 18.16 12.83
N TYR A 156 -5.49 17.20 12.91
CA TYR A 156 -6.75 17.24 12.21
C TYR A 156 -7.81 17.75 13.19
N HIS A 157 -8.28 18.98 12.99
CA HIS A 157 -9.28 19.66 13.83
C HIS A 157 -10.64 18.95 13.95
N ARG A 158 -10.76 17.70 13.51
CA ARG A 158 -12.03 16.98 13.53
C ARG A 158 -12.43 16.44 14.92
N GLU A 159 -11.48 16.27 15.84
CA GLU A 159 -11.81 15.80 17.19
C GLU A 159 -12.42 16.93 18.02
N GLU A 160 -11.94 18.17 17.87
CA GLU A 160 -12.49 19.33 18.56
C GLU A 160 -13.88 19.70 18.05
N GLU A 161 -14.16 19.61 16.74
CA GLU A 161 -15.51 19.86 16.20
C GLU A 161 -16.55 18.82 16.68
N ILE A 162 -16.16 17.58 16.95
CA ILE A 162 -17.08 16.53 17.42
C ILE A 162 -17.38 16.72 18.90
N GLU A 163 -16.41 17.12 19.72
CA GLU A 163 -16.63 17.44 21.14
C GLU A 163 -17.50 18.71 21.30
N GLU A 164 -17.22 19.77 20.54
CA GLU A 164 -18.03 21.01 20.56
C GLU A 164 -19.48 20.78 20.14
N VAL A 165 -19.70 19.90 19.12
CA VAL A 165 -21.07 19.55 18.66
C VAL A 165 -21.79 18.66 19.66
N MET A 166 -21.08 17.85 20.46
CA MET A 166 -21.70 17.04 21.51
C MET A 166 -22.01 17.85 22.76
N GLU A 167 -21.16 18.79 23.16
CA GLU A 167 -21.43 19.69 24.29
C GLU A 167 -22.56 20.67 24.03
N THR A 168 -22.75 21.09 22.76
CA THR A 168 -23.84 22.05 22.40
C THR A 168 -25.22 21.39 22.31
N LYS A 169 -25.31 20.05 22.38
CA LYS A 169 -26.57 19.27 22.31
C LYS A 169 -27.02 18.68 23.64
N LEU A 170 -26.35 18.99 24.75
CA LEU A 170 -26.75 18.69 26.12
C LEU A 170 -27.30 19.93 26.81
#